data_dcc26a18a66968a6b5123e965ba983a4
#
_entry.id   dcc26a18a66968a6b5123e965ba983a4
#
_cell.length_a   1.000
_cell.length_b   1.000
_cell.length_c   1.000
_cell.angle_alpha   90.00
_cell.angle_beta   90.00
_cell.angle_gamma   90.00
#
_symmetry.space_group_name_H-M   'P 1'
#
loop_
_entity.id
_entity.type
_entity.pdbx_description
1 polymer ?
#
loop_
_entity_poly.entity_id
_entity_poly.type
_entity_poly.pdbx_seq_one_letter_code
_entity_poly.pdbx_strand_id
1 'polypeptide(L)'
;RFQCSWAELTHARALAAFSPYDLEASVNVLVRHAFLCAAPAGEVPAADVRAWCVPTDVAEAILRRRRAKHRGIFDAFTLRGHLDRLYEDKARVARTSAARVRELYKMYTNESAAVARIERLDGGLRLLVEKAVVEFGGILPKSLFDRLDTGLAWDGRRWATQLEESLVGTLERWELGRHGIQHNDETLLVFNEVALAYLRRVAVPGDLEQPHEEVALGVDLASNISRFVGYILDHDVRFTVRGEIFKTTEKRIQEEMIKNPGRELPRDAILQFIYSFARHEHLIESTGERTFTLTAAGREFETKDLDEKLKSLLDHAIEERDFAGEPYHQPRMRRILMRLLKRVEPQVWYDLMYVPFLARNTYLCNVDEHEVEEHFAARFQGKSHVPMEDIQRMAWNLVAWVRQRLHLLGIVDLGYDKAGRPVALRLTRTGARVLGVVDDTPEGAPLVGSLVVTPDFEIVLFPTGDDAELIHDLDRFSARVRQGSVLHFKVSEKSVHRALSEGMYLRRILSVLERHSRTPVPQNVLYSVRDWAVRAGMLTLGKDHVVRGENPELLRKFQLDPGVRPHVRTVLDETRVQMKSNATLRRTQSLLRELGYLVELEDGG
;
A
#
# COMPACT_ATOMS: atom_id res chain seq x y z
N ARG A 1 19.13 -5.99 -4.25
CA ARG A 1 19.84 -6.44 -5.45
C ARG A 1 21.23 -5.85 -5.43
N PHE A 2 22.24 -6.70 -5.51
CA PHE A 2 23.64 -6.29 -5.54
C PHE A 2 24.11 -6.18 -7.00
N GLN A 3 23.54 -5.26 -7.74
CA GLN A 3 23.93 -4.95 -9.12
C GLN A 3 24.57 -3.58 -9.17
N CYS A 4 25.64 -3.44 -9.95
CA CYS A 4 26.34 -2.19 -10.15
C CYS A 4 26.82 -2.08 -11.62
N SER A 5 26.55 -0.97 -12.26
CA SER A 5 27.05 -0.63 -13.58
C SER A 5 28.47 -0.04 -13.52
N TRP A 6 29.19 -0.05 -14.64
CA TRP A 6 30.50 0.60 -14.72
C TRP A 6 30.42 2.10 -14.38
N ALA A 7 29.37 2.77 -14.82
CA ALA A 7 29.16 4.18 -14.51
C ALA A 7 28.97 4.43 -13.01
N GLU A 8 28.20 3.59 -12.33
CA GLU A 8 28.01 3.67 -10.87
C GLU A 8 29.30 3.40 -10.10
N LEU A 9 30.11 2.42 -10.53
CA LEU A 9 31.41 2.12 -9.93
C LEU A 9 32.38 3.32 -10.06
N THR A 10 32.47 3.93 -11.25
CA THR A 10 33.37 5.06 -11.50
C THR A 10 32.93 6.34 -10.80
N HIS A 11 31.63 6.49 -10.49
CA HIS A 11 31.07 7.63 -9.76
C HIS A 11 30.97 7.38 -8.24
N ALA A 12 31.21 6.17 -7.77
CA ALA A 12 31.15 5.86 -6.34
C ALA A 12 32.24 6.60 -5.56
N ARG A 13 31.86 7.50 -4.65
CA ARG A 13 32.78 8.28 -3.81
C ARG A 13 33.76 7.41 -3.01
N ALA A 14 33.34 6.24 -2.56
CA ALA A 14 34.21 5.29 -1.85
C ALA A 14 35.36 4.76 -2.73
N LEU A 15 35.23 4.86 -4.05
CA LEU A 15 36.20 4.40 -5.03
C LEU A 15 36.94 5.54 -5.73
N ALA A 16 36.70 6.80 -5.35
CA ALA A 16 37.31 7.97 -5.96
C ALA A 16 38.84 8.04 -5.86
N ALA A 17 39.44 7.26 -4.95
CA ALA A 17 40.90 7.13 -4.82
C ALA A 17 41.52 6.19 -5.86
N PHE A 18 40.72 5.42 -6.59
CA PHE A 18 41.18 4.48 -7.60
C PHE A 18 41.09 5.09 -9.00
N SER A 19 42.14 4.85 -9.80
CA SER A 19 42.05 5.18 -11.22
C SER A 19 41.06 4.25 -11.94
N PRO A 20 40.47 4.64 -13.07
CA PRO A 20 39.63 3.74 -13.87
C PRO A 20 40.33 2.43 -14.26
N TYR A 21 41.64 2.50 -14.48
CA TYR A 21 42.48 1.32 -14.78
C TYR A 21 42.56 0.36 -13.57
N ASP A 22 42.81 0.88 -12.37
CA ASP A 22 42.86 0.08 -11.15
C ASP A 22 41.53 -0.55 -10.81
N LEU A 23 40.43 0.19 -11.06
CA LEU A 23 39.06 -0.32 -10.91
C LEU A 23 38.78 -1.46 -11.87
N GLU A 24 39.15 -1.32 -13.15
CA GLU A 24 38.97 -2.38 -14.16
C GLU A 24 39.82 -3.64 -13.82
N ALA A 25 41.06 -3.44 -13.41
CA ALA A 25 41.90 -4.52 -12.95
C ALA A 25 41.31 -5.25 -11.74
N SER A 26 40.79 -4.51 -10.77
CA SER A 26 40.16 -5.07 -9.57
C SER A 26 38.85 -5.82 -9.90
N VAL A 27 38.02 -5.29 -10.78
CA VAL A 27 36.79 -5.95 -11.25
C VAL A 27 37.13 -7.26 -11.95
N ASN A 28 38.16 -7.27 -12.83
CA ASN A 28 38.60 -8.49 -13.52
C ASN A 28 39.12 -9.57 -12.55
N VAL A 29 39.80 -9.17 -11.48
CA VAL A 29 40.20 -10.11 -10.41
C VAL A 29 38.98 -10.68 -9.71
N LEU A 30 38.01 -9.85 -9.32
CA LEU A 30 36.79 -10.28 -8.65
C LEU A 30 35.93 -11.21 -9.53
N VAL A 31 35.83 -10.93 -10.84
CA VAL A 31 35.14 -11.79 -11.80
C VAL A 31 35.86 -13.14 -11.94
N ARG A 32 37.20 -13.13 -12.04
CA ARG A 32 38.00 -14.37 -12.13
C ARG A 32 37.81 -15.29 -10.91
N HIS A 33 37.61 -14.70 -9.74
CA HIS A 33 37.40 -15.45 -8.50
C HIS A 33 35.92 -15.68 -8.17
N ALA A 34 34.99 -15.43 -9.11
CA ALA A 34 33.54 -15.59 -8.96
C ALA A 34 32.92 -14.77 -7.81
N PHE A 35 33.57 -13.67 -7.39
CA PHE A 35 32.97 -12.69 -6.47
C PHE A 35 32.04 -11.72 -7.18
N LEU A 36 32.20 -11.56 -8.49
CA LEU A 36 31.31 -10.84 -9.38
C LEU A 36 30.99 -11.71 -10.59
N CYS A 37 29.76 -11.59 -11.10
CA CYS A 37 29.36 -12.16 -12.38
C CYS A 37 28.65 -11.10 -13.23
N ALA A 38 28.61 -11.31 -14.55
CA ALA A 38 27.88 -10.40 -15.44
C ALA A 38 26.40 -10.36 -15.04
N ALA A 39 25.82 -9.18 -15.05
CA ALA A 39 24.37 -9.03 -14.80
C ALA A 39 23.55 -9.70 -15.91
N PRO A 40 22.44 -10.37 -15.61
CA PRO A 40 21.59 -11.00 -16.60
C PRO A 40 21.11 -10.02 -17.67
N ALA A 41 21.17 -10.43 -18.94
CA ALA A 41 20.63 -9.64 -20.05
C ALA A 41 19.11 -9.49 -19.87
N GLY A 42 18.63 -8.26 -19.80
CA GLY A 42 17.21 -7.92 -19.59
C GLY A 42 16.93 -7.07 -18.35
N GLU A 43 17.85 -6.99 -17.41
CA GLU A 43 17.71 -6.13 -16.23
C GLU A 43 18.49 -4.80 -16.33
N VAL A 44 19.22 -4.57 -17.42
CA VAL A 44 20.02 -3.36 -17.65
C VAL A 44 19.45 -2.62 -18.85
N PRO A 45 19.02 -1.37 -18.69
CA PRO A 45 18.61 -0.54 -19.83
C PRO A 45 19.85 -0.14 -20.65
N ALA A 46 19.85 -0.47 -21.92
CA ALA A 46 20.80 -0.19 -23.00
C ALA A 46 21.99 -1.17 -23.16
N ALA A 47 22.16 -1.57 -24.42
CA ALA A 47 23.05 -2.65 -24.88
C ALA A 47 24.57 -2.42 -24.66
N ASP A 48 25.02 -1.26 -24.16
CA ASP A 48 26.44 -0.90 -24.00
C ASP A 48 26.92 -0.74 -22.55
N VAL A 49 26.08 -1.06 -21.56
CA VAL A 49 26.46 -0.85 -20.17
C VAL A 49 27.02 -2.13 -19.57
N ARG A 50 28.34 -2.16 -19.34
CA ARG A 50 28.98 -3.19 -18.52
C ARG A 50 28.39 -3.14 -17.11
N ALA A 51 27.72 -4.21 -16.68
CA ALA A 51 27.14 -4.33 -15.36
C ALA A 51 27.48 -5.68 -14.74
N TRP A 52 27.68 -5.67 -13.43
CA TRP A 52 27.99 -6.86 -12.64
C TRP A 52 27.01 -7.03 -11.50
N CYS A 53 26.83 -8.26 -11.07
CA CYS A 53 26.13 -8.58 -9.85
C CYS A 53 27.02 -9.43 -8.92
N VAL A 54 26.82 -9.27 -7.61
CA VAL A 54 27.44 -10.13 -6.61
C VAL A 54 26.54 -11.37 -6.46
N PRO A 55 27.06 -12.62 -6.63
CA PRO A 55 26.30 -13.82 -6.36
C PRO A 55 25.68 -13.80 -4.97
N THR A 56 24.46 -14.31 -4.82
CA THR A 56 23.69 -14.20 -3.57
C THR A 56 24.40 -14.84 -2.38
N ASP A 57 25.03 -15.99 -2.59
CA ASP A 57 25.81 -16.71 -1.59
C ASP A 57 27.05 -15.93 -1.12
N VAL A 58 27.75 -15.27 -2.06
CA VAL A 58 28.88 -14.38 -1.77
C VAL A 58 28.41 -13.17 -0.99
N ALA A 59 27.34 -12.52 -1.44
CA ALA A 59 26.75 -11.37 -0.76
C ALA A 59 26.32 -11.72 0.68
N GLU A 60 25.63 -12.85 0.85
CA GLU A 60 25.24 -13.33 2.18
C GLU A 60 26.45 -13.66 3.06
N ALA A 61 27.49 -14.27 2.51
CA ALA A 61 28.70 -14.59 3.26
C ALA A 61 29.42 -13.32 3.73
N ILE A 62 29.52 -12.30 2.86
CA ILE A 62 30.11 -10.99 3.20
C ILE A 62 29.27 -10.30 4.28
N LEU A 63 27.95 -10.26 4.12
CA LEU A 63 27.05 -9.66 5.10
C LEU A 63 27.10 -10.39 6.45
N ARG A 64 27.10 -11.72 6.45
CA ARG A 64 27.29 -12.52 7.69
C ARG A 64 28.60 -12.19 8.38
N ARG A 65 29.71 -12.07 7.62
CA ARG A 65 31.02 -11.75 8.17
C ARG A 65 31.10 -10.31 8.69
N ARG A 66 30.45 -9.36 8.01
CA ARG A 66 30.32 -7.97 8.50
C ARG A 66 29.53 -7.92 9.80
N ARG A 67 28.33 -8.55 9.82
CA ARG A 67 27.50 -8.63 11.03
C ARG A 67 28.19 -9.32 12.20
N ALA A 68 29.04 -10.28 11.94
CA ALA A 68 29.84 -10.96 12.98
C ALA A 68 31.00 -10.12 13.52
N LYS A 69 31.47 -9.10 12.79
CA LYS A 69 32.60 -8.24 13.20
C LYS A 69 32.22 -6.94 13.88
N HIS A 70 31.01 -6.45 13.66
CA HIS A 70 30.53 -5.18 14.23
C HIS A 70 29.39 -5.47 15.21
N ARG A 71 29.63 -5.15 16.49
CA ARG A 71 28.54 -5.01 17.46
C ARG A 71 27.81 -3.74 17.09
N GLY A 72 26.60 -3.89 16.59
CA GLY A 72 25.77 -2.77 16.25
C GLY A 72 25.21 -2.10 17.50
N ILE A 73 24.89 -0.84 17.39
CA ILE A 73 24.19 -0.10 18.44
C ILE A 73 22.83 -0.74 18.79
N PHE A 74 22.21 -1.36 17.79
CA PHE A 74 20.94 -2.07 17.96
C PHE A 74 21.08 -3.45 18.62
N ASP A 75 22.30 -3.98 18.77
CA ASP A 75 22.54 -5.24 19.52
C ASP A 75 22.20 -5.07 21.01
N ALA A 76 22.29 -3.86 21.56
CA ALA A 76 21.87 -3.57 22.93
C ALA A 76 20.36 -3.85 23.15
N PHE A 77 19.57 -3.75 22.10
CA PHE A 77 18.14 -4.01 22.12
C PHE A 77 17.77 -5.49 22.00
N THR A 78 18.73 -6.38 21.82
CA THR A 78 18.49 -7.82 21.63
C THR A 78 19.03 -8.66 22.78
N LEU A 79 18.27 -9.66 23.21
CA LEU A 79 18.73 -10.65 24.17
C LEU A 79 19.98 -11.39 23.64
N ARG A 80 20.03 -11.65 22.34
CA ARG A 80 21.17 -12.28 21.70
C ARG A 80 22.44 -11.43 21.84
N GLY A 81 22.37 -10.14 21.53
CA GLY A 81 23.49 -9.22 21.66
C GLY A 81 23.98 -9.12 23.12
N HIS A 82 23.05 -9.13 24.08
CA HIS A 82 23.38 -9.15 25.50
C HIS A 82 24.09 -10.46 25.90
N LEU A 83 23.59 -11.61 25.49
CA LEU A 83 24.23 -12.91 25.76
C LEU A 83 25.60 -13.01 25.09
N ASP A 84 25.76 -12.55 23.87
CA ASP A 84 27.04 -12.50 23.17
C ASP A 84 28.05 -11.65 23.96
N ARG A 85 27.65 -10.51 24.52
CA ARG A 85 28.52 -9.68 25.40
C ARG A 85 28.92 -10.40 26.68
N LEU A 86 27.96 -11.02 27.37
CA LEU A 86 28.23 -11.74 28.64
C LEU A 86 29.18 -12.91 28.47
N TYR A 87 29.16 -13.57 27.32
CA TYR A 87 29.97 -14.79 27.08
C TYR A 87 31.25 -14.56 26.30
N GLU A 88 31.44 -13.43 25.64
CA GLU A 88 32.68 -13.10 24.95
C GLU A 88 33.87 -12.95 25.91
N ASP A 89 33.68 -12.34 27.06
CA ASP A 89 34.73 -12.20 28.08
C ASP A 89 35.15 -13.56 28.67
N LYS A 90 34.22 -14.52 28.67
CA LYS A 90 34.46 -15.91 29.10
C LYS A 90 34.97 -16.81 27.96
N ALA A 91 34.76 -16.40 26.70
CA ALA A 91 35.03 -17.21 25.51
C ALA A 91 36.52 -17.21 25.06
N ARG A 92 37.37 -16.39 25.67
CA ARG A 92 38.82 -16.51 25.43
C ARG A 92 39.39 -17.90 25.78
N VAL A 93 38.58 -18.79 26.39
CA VAL A 93 39.01 -20.09 26.90
C VAL A 93 38.40 -21.31 26.20
N ALA A 94 37.33 -21.20 25.39
CA ALA A 94 36.69 -22.41 24.82
C ALA A 94 35.99 -22.21 23.47
N ARG A 95 36.31 -23.12 22.51
CA ARG A 95 35.60 -23.30 21.21
C ARG A 95 34.10 -23.66 21.33
N THR A 96 33.58 -23.85 22.53
CA THR A 96 32.23 -24.25 22.88
C THR A 96 31.24 -23.07 23.07
N SER A 97 31.72 -21.82 23.06
CA SER A 97 30.89 -20.66 23.44
C SER A 97 29.73 -20.37 22.48
N ALA A 98 29.96 -20.44 21.17
CA ALA A 98 28.93 -20.11 20.18
C ALA A 98 27.74 -21.12 20.16
N ALA A 99 28.03 -22.40 20.39
CA ALA A 99 27.00 -23.43 20.51
C ALA A 99 26.20 -23.23 21.81
N ARG A 100 26.89 -22.94 22.92
CA ARG A 100 26.23 -22.69 24.21
C ARG A 100 25.38 -21.43 24.22
N VAL A 101 25.83 -20.35 23.58
CA VAL A 101 25.00 -19.13 23.39
C VAL A 101 23.74 -19.44 22.58
N ARG A 102 23.84 -20.26 21.54
CA ARG A 102 22.66 -20.67 20.75
C ARG A 102 21.67 -21.50 21.57
N GLU A 103 22.14 -22.41 22.39
CA GLU A 103 21.29 -23.22 23.28
C GLU A 103 20.61 -22.35 24.33
N LEU A 104 21.36 -21.48 24.99
CA LEU A 104 20.84 -20.54 25.96
C LEU A 104 19.83 -19.58 25.32
N TYR A 105 20.15 -19.07 24.13
CA TYR A 105 19.22 -18.22 23.38
C TYR A 105 17.91 -18.92 23.09
N LYS A 106 17.93 -20.16 22.59
CA LYS A 106 16.71 -20.95 22.36
C LYS A 106 15.90 -21.16 23.64
N MET A 107 16.56 -21.42 24.76
CA MET A 107 15.90 -21.62 26.05
C MET A 107 15.27 -20.30 26.55
N TYR A 108 15.97 -19.20 26.43
CA TYR A 108 15.51 -17.90 26.93
C TYR A 108 14.52 -17.17 26.00
N THR A 109 14.48 -17.51 24.71
CA THR A 109 13.50 -16.96 23.76
C THR A 109 12.16 -17.69 23.77
N ASN A 110 12.00 -18.76 24.56
CA ASN A 110 10.69 -19.36 24.77
C ASN A 110 9.72 -18.32 25.35
N GLU A 111 8.55 -18.18 24.72
CA GLU A 111 7.58 -17.13 25.02
C GLU A 111 7.13 -17.17 26.50
N SER A 112 6.79 -18.36 27.01
CA SER A 112 6.39 -18.52 28.41
C SER A 112 7.53 -18.18 29.37
N ALA A 113 8.76 -18.54 29.05
CA ALA A 113 9.92 -18.22 29.86
C ALA A 113 10.23 -16.70 29.85
N ALA A 114 10.05 -16.05 28.72
CA ALA A 114 10.24 -14.60 28.58
C ALA A 114 9.23 -13.83 29.46
N VAL A 115 7.96 -14.20 29.39
CA VAL A 115 6.89 -13.58 30.21
C VAL A 115 7.12 -13.85 31.69
N ALA A 116 7.45 -15.09 32.07
CA ALA A 116 7.71 -15.45 33.48
C ALA A 116 8.89 -14.66 34.09
N ARG A 117 9.85 -14.19 33.29
CA ARG A 117 10.94 -13.33 33.81
C ARG A 117 10.45 -11.93 34.14
N ILE A 118 9.53 -11.36 33.36
CA ILE A 118 8.87 -10.09 33.71
C ILE A 118 8.07 -10.25 35.00
N GLU A 119 7.31 -11.34 35.13
CA GLU A 119 6.47 -11.61 36.29
C GLU A 119 7.26 -11.78 37.60
N ARG A 120 8.55 -12.15 37.51
CA ARG A 120 9.45 -12.33 38.66
C ARG A 120 10.17 -11.05 39.09
N LEU A 121 10.07 -9.96 38.34
CA LEU A 121 10.61 -8.67 38.76
C LEU A 121 9.89 -8.15 40.01
N ASP A 122 10.56 -7.28 40.75
CA ASP A 122 9.89 -6.62 41.87
C ASP A 122 8.70 -5.79 41.36
N GLY A 123 7.66 -5.61 42.19
CA GLY A 123 6.35 -5.11 41.71
C GLY A 123 6.39 -3.75 41.02
N GLY A 124 7.26 -2.83 41.47
CA GLY A 124 7.41 -1.52 40.84
C GLY A 124 8.10 -1.61 39.49
N LEU A 125 9.22 -2.33 39.41
CA LEU A 125 9.97 -2.51 38.15
C LEU A 125 9.19 -3.35 37.14
N ARG A 126 8.42 -4.34 37.63
CA ARG A 126 7.51 -5.12 36.79
C ARG A 126 6.49 -4.23 36.10
N LEU A 127 5.78 -3.39 36.87
CA LEU A 127 4.78 -2.46 36.33
C LEU A 127 5.40 -1.51 35.30
N LEU A 128 6.60 -1.01 35.57
CA LEU A 128 7.35 -0.15 34.64
C LEU A 128 7.64 -0.89 33.32
N VAL A 129 8.15 -2.11 33.39
CA VAL A 129 8.48 -2.92 32.20
C VAL A 129 7.21 -3.25 31.40
N GLU A 130 6.13 -3.66 32.05
CA GLU A 130 4.85 -3.94 31.42
C GLU A 130 4.32 -2.71 30.67
N LYS A 131 4.30 -1.53 31.31
CA LYS A 131 3.92 -0.27 30.65
C LYS A 131 4.89 0.12 29.53
N ALA A 132 6.20 -0.01 29.74
CA ALA A 132 7.18 0.29 28.71
C ALA A 132 7.00 -0.57 27.45
N VAL A 133 6.60 -1.82 27.62
CA VAL A 133 6.32 -2.73 26.50
C VAL A 133 5.01 -2.36 25.80
N VAL A 134 3.93 -2.14 26.56
CA VAL A 134 2.60 -1.91 25.98
C VAL A 134 2.51 -0.52 25.32
N GLU A 135 3.04 0.53 25.98
CA GLU A 135 2.90 1.91 25.51
C GLU A 135 4.02 2.37 24.58
N PHE A 136 5.22 1.74 24.66
CA PHE A 136 6.41 2.14 23.91
C PHE A 136 7.09 1.01 23.13
N GLY A 137 6.50 -0.19 23.14
CA GLY A 137 7.07 -1.36 22.44
C GLY A 137 8.43 -1.81 22.99
N GLY A 138 8.67 -1.58 24.29
CA GLY A 138 9.90 -1.96 24.97
C GLY A 138 11.07 -0.98 24.83
N ILE A 139 10.86 0.22 24.28
CA ILE A 139 11.87 1.29 24.14
C ILE A 139 11.34 2.51 24.88
N LEU A 140 11.75 2.72 26.12
CA LEU A 140 11.29 3.84 26.95
C LEU A 140 12.41 4.86 27.19
N PRO A 141 12.42 6.00 26.48
CA PRO A 141 13.31 7.11 26.79
C PRO A 141 13.02 7.72 28.18
N LYS A 142 14.05 8.13 28.89
CA LYS A 142 13.92 8.80 30.18
C LYS A 142 13.04 10.06 30.11
N SER A 143 13.14 10.82 29.02
CA SER A 143 12.32 12.00 28.77
C SER A 143 10.80 11.74 28.72
N LEU A 144 10.40 10.48 28.52
CA LEU A 144 9.00 10.06 28.49
C LEU A 144 8.55 9.32 29.76
N PHE A 145 9.48 9.06 30.69
CA PHE A 145 9.22 8.30 31.91
C PHE A 145 8.10 8.89 32.78
N ASP A 146 8.10 10.20 32.96
CA ASP A 146 7.11 10.89 33.80
C ASP A 146 5.67 10.78 33.24
N ARG A 147 5.50 10.37 31.99
CA ARG A 147 4.18 10.12 31.40
C ARG A 147 3.56 8.79 31.85
N LEU A 148 4.41 7.90 32.35
CA LEU A 148 4.00 6.57 32.81
C LEU A 148 3.58 6.61 34.28
N ASP A 149 2.71 7.22 34.78
CA ASP A 149 2.25 7.23 36.17
C ASP A 149 2.54 5.92 36.93
N THR A 150 3.80 5.71 37.31
CA THR A 150 4.28 4.51 38.01
C THR A 150 4.52 4.76 39.50
N GLY A 151 4.50 6.00 39.92
CA GLY A 151 4.86 6.38 41.28
C GLY A 151 6.35 6.15 41.63
N LEU A 152 7.19 5.79 40.65
CA LEU A 152 8.62 5.56 40.83
C LEU A 152 9.43 6.80 40.46
N ALA A 153 10.61 6.94 41.10
CA ALA A 153 11.64 7.86 40.62
C ALA A 153 12.61 7.12 39.69
N TRP A 154 13.13 7.81 38.66
CA TRP A 154 14.08 7.20 37.74
C TRP A 154 15.36 6.75 38.46
N ASP A 155 15.63 5.43 38.42
CA ASP A 155 16.82 4.81 39.02
C ASP A 155 17.52 3.92 38.00
N GLY A 156 18.12 4.55 36.99
CA GLY A 156 18.71 3.85 35.84
C GLY A 156 19.79 2.83 36.24
N ARG A 157 20.63 3.13 37.24
CA ARG A 157 21.72 2.26 37.66
C ARG A 157 21.23 0.97 38.31
N ARG A 158 20.25 1.08 39.19
CA ARG A 158 19.65 -0.07 39.88
C ARG A 158 18.86 -0.94 38.89
N TRP A 159 18.06 -0.31 38.04
CA TRP A 159 17.25 -1.02 37.06
C TRP A 159 18.10 -1.72 36.01
N ALA A 160 19.19 -1.11 35.50
CA ALA A 160 20.10 -1.77 34.58
C ALA A 160 20.56 -3.12 35.13
N THR A 161 21.08 -3.13 36.38
CA THR A 161 21.53 -4.37 37.01
C THR A 161 20.42 -5.42 37.13
N GLN A 162 19.24 -5.02 37.64
CA GLN A 162 18.12 -5.92 37.83
C GLN A 162 17.58 -6.51 36.51
N LEU A 163 17.49 -5.67 35.47
CA LEU A 163 16.99 -6.10 34.16
C LEU A 163 17.98 -7.01 33.42
N GLU A 164 19.28 -6.74 33.52
CA GLU A 164 20.32 -7.56 32.92
C GLU A 164 20.46 -8.90 33.61
N GLU A 165 20.46 -8.95 34.93
CA GLU A 165 20.51 -10.19 35.71
C GLU A 165 19.27 -11.07 35.47
N SER A 166 18.11 -10.46 35.29
CA SER A 166 16.86 -11.16 34.97
C SER A 166 16.73 -11.51 33.49
N LEU A 167 17.63 -11.06 32.61
CA LEU A 167 17.56 -11.20 31.16
C LEU A 167 16.25 -10.64 30.57
N VAL A 168 15.78 -9.53 31.11
CA VAL A 168 14.57 -8.84 30.64
C VAL A 168 14.93 -7.64 29.76
N GLY A 169 15.99 -6.90 30.11
CA GLY A 169 16.34 -5.69 29.41
C GLY A 169 17.66 -5.09 29.88
N THR A 170 17.91 -3.85 29.52
CA THR A 170 19.07 -3.04 29.94
C THR A 170 18.70 -1.57 29.93
N LEU A 171 19.57 -0.71 30.48
CA LEU A 171 19.51 0.74 30.29
C LEU A 171 20.80 1.20 29.63
N GLU A 172 20.65 1.91 28.54
CA GLU A 172 21.78 2.48 27.82
C GLU A 172 21.45 3.91 27.34
N ARG A 173 22.47 4.73 27.16
CA ARG A 173 22.34 5.98 26.43
C ARG A 173 22.41 5.66 24.95
N TRP A 174 21.29 5.85 24.28
CA TRP A 174 21.13 5.47 22.87
C TRP A 174 21.21 6.71 21.97
N GLU A 175 22.28 6.80 21.19
CA GLU A 175 22.53 7.94 20.29
C GLU A 175 22.36 7.48 18.85
N LEU A 176 21.21 7.79 18.24
CA LEU A 176 20.83 7.29 16.94
C LEU A 176 20.90 8.33 15.81
N GLY A 177 21.45 9.53 16.08
CA GLY A 177 21.50 10.63 15.10
C GLY A 177 22.20 10.25 13.80
N ARG A 178 23.29 9.45 13.88
CA ARG A 178 24.00 8.96 12.68
C ARG A 178 23.16 8.07 11.79
N HIS A 179 22.15 7.43 12.36
CA HIS A 179 21.21 6.55 11.66
C HIS A 179 19.96 7.29 11.17
N GLY A 180 19.93 8.64 11.20
CA GLY A 180 18.78 9.42 10.79
C GLY A 180 17.58 9.34 11.74
N ILE A 181 17.80 8.88 12.98
CA ILE A 181 16.78 8.75 14.00
C ILE A 181 17.07 9.82 15.08
N GLN A 182 16.09 10.68 15.34
CA GLN A 182 16.19 11.72 16.37
C GLN A 182 16.03 11.08 17.75
N HIS A 183 17.14 10.56 18.29
CA HIS A 183 17.18 9.98 19.63
C HIS A 183 18.58 10.12 20.21
N ASN A 184 18.66 10.68 21.41
CA ASN A 184 19.87 10.79 22.23
C ASN A 184 19.43 10.93 23.69
N ASP A 185 19.07 9.81 24.31
CA ASP A 185 18.57 9.80 25.68
C ASP A 185 19.03 8.52 26.42
N GLU A 186 19.05 8.59 27.74
CA GLU A 186 19.09 7.39 28.56
C GLU A 186 17.78 6.64 28.38
N THR A 187 17.86 5.38 27.97
CA THR A 187 16.71 4.61 27.49
C THR A 187 16.65 3.27 28.19
N LEU A 188 15.50 2.95 28.77
CA LEU A 188 15.19 1.59 29.20
C LEU A 188 14.80 0.78 27.98
N LEU A 189 15.57 -0.27 27.71
CA LEU A 189 15.41 -1.20 26.61
C LEU A 189 14.98 -2.55 27.17
N VAL A 190 13.74 -2.95 26.92
CA VAL A 190 13.31 -4.34 27.12
C VAL A 190 13.77 -5.13 25.92
N PHE A 191 14.55 -6.21 26.13
CA PHE A 191 15.07 -6.99 25.00
C PHE A 191 13.95 -7.37 24.04
N ASN A 192 14.18 -7.16 22.74
CA ASN A 192 13.16 -7.30 21.73
C ASN A 192 12.41 -8.64 21.80
N GLU A 193 13.11 -9.75 22.03
CA GLU A 193 12.53 -11.08 22.15
C GLU A 193 11.58 -11.19 23.36
N VAL A 194 11.89 -10.50 24.44
CA VAL A 194 11.07 -10.44 25.65
C VAL A 194 9.86 -9.52 25.44
N ALA A 195 10.10 -8.34 24.85
CA ALA A 195 9.04 -7.39 24.53
C ALA A 195 8.02 -8.00 23.55
N LEU A 196 8.48 -8.71 22.51
CA LEU A 196 7.60 -9.35 21.54
C LEU A 196 6.80 -10.49 22.16
N ALA A 197 7.39 -11.28 23.05
CA ALA A 197 6.69 -12.35 23.76
C ALA A 197 5.57 -11.79 24.65
N TYR A 198 5.85 -10.72 25.38
CA TYR A 198 4.86 -10.06 26.23
C TYR A 198 3.75 -9.39 25.41
N LEU A 199 4.10 -8.63 24.36
CA LEU A 199 3.15 -8.00 23.45
C LEU A 199 2.20 -9.03 22.83
N ARG A 200 2.74 -10.17 22.40
CA ARG A 200 1.92 -11.25 21.84
C ARG A 200 0.91 -11.79 22.82
N ARG A 201 1.29 -11.92 24.11
CA ARG A 201 0.39 -12.36 25.17
C ARG A 201 -0.73 -11.37 25.47
N VAL A 202 -0.42 -10.06 25.48
CA VAL A 202 -1.40 -9.01 25.84
C VAL A 202 -2.19 -8.49 24.65
N ALA A 203 -1.64 -8.61 23.44
CA ALA A 203 -2.30 -8.23 22.20
C ALA A 203 -3.22 -9.33 21.62
N VAL A 204 -3.26 -10.50 22.27
CA VAL A 204 -4.25 -11.54 22.00
C VAL A 204 -5.63 -10.92 22.07
N PRO A 205 -6.53 -11.37 21.20
CA PRO A 205 -7.72 -10.67 20.77
C PRO A 205 -8.37 -9.98 21.96
N GLY A 206 -8.21 -8.68 21.99
CA GLY A 206 -8.94 -7.88 22.93
C GLY A 206 -10.39 -8.17 22.64
N ASP A 207 -11.07 -8.80 23.58
CA ASP A 207 -12.52 -8.79 23.61
C ASP A 207 -12.90 -7.32 23.78
N LEU A 208 -12.86 -6.59 22.64
CA LEU A 208 -13.28 -5.22 22.61
C LEU A 208 -14.77 -5.25 22.90
N GLU A 209 -15.14 -4.97 24.15
CA GLU A 209 -16.54 -4.80 24.52
C GLU A 209 -17.18 -3.80 23.54
N GLN A 210 -17.80 -4.33 22.49
CA GLN A 210 -18.50 -3.58 21.43
C GLN A 210 -17.63 -2.50 20.76
N PRO A 211 -16.63 -2.87 19.95
CA PRO A 211 -15.99 -1.89 19.10
C PRO A 211 -17.04 -1.29 18.18
N HIS A 212 -17.08 0.02 18.07
CA HIS A 212 -17.78 0.65 16.98
C HIS A 212 -16.97 0.39 15.72
N GLU A 213 -17.29 -0.68 15.00
CA GLU A 213 -16.57 -1.09 13.81
C GLU A 213 -16.76 -0.07 12.69
N GLU A 214 -15.68 0.40 12.12
CA GLU A 214 -15.69 1.15 10.89
C GLU A 214 -14.99 0.31 9.83
N VAL A 215 -15.71 -0.08 8.80
CA VAL A 215 -15.18 -0.89 7.70
C VAL A 215 -14.90 0.04 6.53
N ALA A 216 -13.64 0.23 6.16
CA ALA A 216 -13.29 0.81 4.88
C ALA A 216 -13.33 -0.30 3.82
N LEU A 217 -14.19 -0.13 2.83
CA LEU A 217 -14.24 -1.02 1.70
C LEU A 217 -13.16 -0.58 0.69
N GLY A 218 -12.12 -1.37 0.50
CA GLY A 218 -11.10 -1.11 -0.51
C GLY A 218 -11.69 -0.97 -1.92
N VAL A 219 -12.84 -1.57 -2.16
CA VAL A 219 -13.63 -1.39 -3.38
C VAL A 219 -14.02 0.08 -3.62
N ASP A 220 -14.28 0.86 -2.57
CA ASP A 220 -14.62 2.27 -2.73
C ASP A 220 -13.46 3.08 -3.30
N LEU A 221 -12.23 2.77 -2.91
CA LEU A 221 -11.05 3.40 -3.47
C LEU A 221 -10.85 2.99 -4.94
N ALA A 222 -10.93 1.70 -5.25
CA ALA A 222 -10.82 1.20 -6.62
C ALA A 222 -11.90 1.80 -7.54
N SER A 223 -13.16 1.84 -7.06
CA SER A 223 -14.27 2.46 -7.78
C SER A 223 -14.09 3.98 -7.94
N ASN A 224 -13.51 4.66 -6.95
CA ASN A 224 -13.21 6.09 -7.05
C ASN A 224 -12.08 6.38 -8.04
N ILE A 225 -11.13 5.49 -8.23
CA ILE A 225 -10.12 5.61 -9.29
C ILE A 225 -10.77 5.50 -10.66
N SER A 226 -11.64 4.52 -10.87
CA SER A 226 -12.37 4.38 -12.13
C SER A 226 -13.23 5.62 -12.43
N ARG A 227 -13.88 6.21 -11.40
CA ARG A 227 -14.62 7.48 -11.55
C ARG A 227 -13.71 8.66 -11.89
N PHE A 228 -12.54 8.73 -11.25
CA PHE A 228 -11.54 9.76 -11.55
C PHE A 228 -11.03 9.64 -12.99
N VAL A 229 -10.72 8.42 -13.43
CA VAL A 229 -10.29 8.13 -14.80
C VAL A 229 -11.40 8.47 -15.80
N GLY A 230 -12.63 8.04 -15.53
CA GLY A 230 -13.80 8.38 -16.35
C GLY A 230 -14.02 9.89 -16.46
N TYR A 231 -13.87 10.62 -15.35
CA TYR A 231 -13.98 12.08 -15.36
C TYR A 231 -12.92 12.74 -16.27
N ILE A 232 -11.69 12.23 -16.26
CA ILE A 232 -10.62 12.72 -17.16
C ILE A 232 -10.93 12.43 -18.62
N LEU A 233 -11.56 11.28 -18.93
CA LEU A 233 -11.96 10.94 -20.29
C LEU A 233 -13.09 11.84 -20.82
N ASP A 234 -14.03 12.20 -19.95
CA ASP A 234 -15.22 12.96 -20.31
C ASP A 234 -14.99 14.48 -20.28
N HIS A 235 -13.96 14.97 -19.59
CA HIS A 235 -13.73 16.38 -19.36
C HIS A 235 -12.27 16.77 -19.60
N ASP A 236 -12.05 17.98 -20.14
CA ASP A 236 -10.72 18.59 -20.26
C ASP A 236 -10.22 19.05 -18.87
N VAL A 237 -9.68 18.12 -18.09
CA VAL A 237 -9.12 18.42 -16.77
C VAL A 237 -7.79 19.13 -16.90
N ARG A 238 -7.78 20.42 -16.53
CA ARG A 238 -6.55 21.25 -16.58
C ARG A 238 -5.83 21.23 -15.25
N PHE A 239 -4.51 21.41 -15.33
CA PHE A 239 -3.65 21.52 -14.17
C PHE A 239 -2.82 22.81 -14.17
N THR A 240 -2.39 23.21 -12.97
CA THR A 240 -1.56 24.38 -12.73
C THR A 240 -0.12 24.15 -13.23
N VAL A 241 0.72 25.21 -13.26
CA VAL A 241 2.15 25.10 -13.57
C VAL A 241 2.88 24.14 -12.60
N ARG A 242 2.35 23.98 -11.37
CA ARG A 242 2.89 23.04 -10.38
C ARG A 242 2.40 21.59 -10.56
N GLY A 243 1.56 21.34 -11.55
CA GLY A 243 0.98 20.01 -11.78
C GLY A 243 -0.19 19.66 -10.86
N GLU A 244 -0.79 20.64 -10.19
CA GLU A 244 -1.96 20.43 -9.32
C GLU A 244 -3.25 20.65 -10.11
N ILE A 245 -4.30 19.89 -9.82
CA ILE A 245 -5.63 20.11 -10.41
C ILE A 245 -6.21 21.40 -9.84
N PHE A 246 -6.94 22.17 -10.66
CA PHE A 246 -7.60 23.39 -10.18
C PHE A 246 -8.68 23.07 -9.14
N LYS A 247 -8.75 23.84 -8.05
CA LYS A 247 -9.69 23.63 -6.93
C LYS A 247 -11.16 23.51 -7.34
N THR A 248 -11.58 24.21 -8.38
CA THR A 248 -12.94 24.10 -8.92
C THR A 248 -13.20 22.75 -9.58
N THR A 249 -12.18 22.20 -10.25
CA THR A 249 -12.23 20.87 -10.88
C THR A 249 -12.14 19.78 -9.81
N GLU A 250 -11.27 19.93 -8.80
CA GLU A 250 -11.19 19.01 -7.65
C GLU A 250 -12.57 18.84 -6.97
N LYS A 251 -13.29 19.94 -6.74
CA LYS A 251 -14.64 19.88 -6.15
C LYS A 251 -15.61 19.08 -7.01
N ARG A 252 -15.60 19.27 -8.33
CA ARG A 252 -16.46 18.51 -9.25
C ARG A 252 -16.13 17.02 -9.26
N ILE A 253 -14.84 16.68 -9.28
CA ILE A 253 -14.41 15.28 -9.19
C ILE A 253 -14.86 14.68 -7.85
N GLN A 254 -14.70 15.40 -6.74
CA GLN A 254 -15.14 14.95 -5.42
C GLN A 254 -16.65 14.76 -5.30
N GLU A 255 -17.45 15.52 -6.05
CA GLU A 255 -18.91 15.34 -6.11
C GLU A 255 -19.29 14.02 -6.78
N GLU A 256 -18.52 13.56 -7.76
CA GLU A 256 -18.73 12.28 -8.44
C GLU A 256 -18.15 11.07 -7.69
N MET A 257 -17.23 11.30 -6.75
CA MET A 257 -16.66 10.24 -5.93
C MET A 257 -17.68 9.65 -4.96
N ILE A 258 -17.56 8.35 -4.70
CA ILE A 258 -18.31 7.68 -3.64
C ILE A 258 -17.95 8.35 -2.30
N LYS A 259 -18.96 8.67 -1.51
CA LYS A 259 -18.76 9.24 -0.18
C LYS A 259 -18.16 8.16 0.71
N ASN A 260 -16.91 8.39 1.15
CA ASN A 260 -16.32 7.53 2.16
C ASN A 260 -16.94 7.86 3.53
N PRO A 261 -17.62 6.93 4.20
CA PRO A 261 -18.14 7.12 5.55
C PRO A 261 -17.05 7.15 6.61
N GLY A 262 -15.79 6.80 6.24
CA GLY A 262 -14.65 6.70 7.15
C GLY A 262 -14.27 8.04 7.80
N ARG A 263 -13.73 7.95 9.04
CA ARG A 263 -13.29 9.11 9.83
C ARG A 263 -11.83 9.49 9.59
N GLU A 264 -11.06 8.59 8.98
CA GLU A 264 -9.60 8.67 8.96
C GLU A 264 -9.04 9.62 7.90
N LEU A 265 -9.77 9.82 6.80
CA LEU A 265 -9.34 10.70 5.73
C LEU A 265 -10.46 11.57 5.19
N PRO A 266 -10.22 12.87 4.98
CA PRO A 266 -11.11 13.73 4.22
C PRO A 266 -11.03 13.43 2.72
N ARG A 267 -12.05 13.80 1.96
CA ARG A 267 -12.16 13.52 0.51
C ARG A 267 -11.03 14.11 -0.33
N ASP A 268 -10.54 15.29 0.05
CA ASP A 268 -9.41 15.92 -0.61
C ASP A 268 -8.14 15.07 -0.48
N ALA A 269 -7.86 14.50 0.69
CA ALA A 269 -6.72 13.60 0.89
C ALA A 269 -6.88 12.29 0.09
N ILE A 270 -8.09 11.75 -0.04
CA ILE A 270 -8.36 10.59 -0.88
C ILE A 270 -8.11 10.92 -2.36
N LEU A 271 -8.61 12.06 -2.84
CA LEU A 271 -8.38 12.50 -4.21
C LEU A 271 -6.89 12.74 -4.49
N GLN A 272 -6.16 13.33 -3.55
CA GLN A 272 -4.70 13.51 -3.68
C GLN A 272 -3.97 12.17 -3.78
N PHE A 273 -4.36 11.17 -2.99
CA PHE A 273 -3.82 9.83 -3.10
C PHE A 273 -4.12 9.19 -4.47
N ILE A 274 -5.36 9.26 -4.95
CA ILE A 274 -5.76 8.77 -6.27
C ILE A 274 -4.96 9.45 -7.37
N TYR A 275 -4.80 10.76 -7.30
CA TYR A 275 -4.06 11.55 -8.28
C TYR A 275 -2.56 11.20 -8.28
N SER A 276 -1.96 11.06 -7.09
CA SER A 276 -0.57 10.61 -6.93
C SER A 276 -0.37 9.23 -7.54
N PHE A 277 -1.25 8.27 -7.22
CA PHE A 277 -1.23 6.93 -7.78
C PHE A 277 -1.36 6.93 -9.31
N ALA A 278 -2.38 7.62 -9.85
CA ALA A 278 -2.63 7.66 -11.28
C ALA A 278 -1.45 8.23 -12.08
N ARG A 279 -0.74 9.21 -11.50
CA ARG A 279 0.48 9.76 -12.12
C ARG A 279 1.69 8.84 -11.99
N HIS A 280 1.87 8.23 -10.82
CA HIS A 280 3.01 7.37 -10.54
C HIS A 280 2.97 6.09 -11.40
N GLU A 281 1.81 5.49 -11.49
CA GLU A 281 1.57 4.30 -12.32
C GLU A 281 1.32 4.62 -13.79
N HIS A 282 1.53 5.88 -14.18
CA HIS A 282 1.32 6.34 -15.56
C HIS A 282 -0.06 5.99 -16.13
N LEU A 283 -1.11 5.97 -15.31
CA LEU A 283 -2.47 5.77 -15.79
C LEU A 283 -2.95 6.97 -16.62
N ILE A 284 -2.47 8.15 -16.25
CA ILE A 284 -2.73 9.42 -16.92
C ILE A 284 -1.40 10.11 -17.26
N GLU A 285 -1.41 10.82 -18.37
CA GLU A 285 -0.28 11.65 -18.78
C GLU A 285 -0.73 13.06 -19.15
N SER A 286 0.19 14.02 -19.06
CA SER A 286 -0.08 15.40 -19.42
C SER A 286 0.08 15.62 -20.92
N THR A 287 -0.90 16.30 -21.52
CA THR A 287 -0.81 16.76 -22.90
C THR A 287 -0.12 18.12 -22.98
N GLY A 288 0.33 18.52 -24.19
CA GLY A 288 0.93 19.84 -24.42
C GLY A 288 0.02 21.04 -24.09
N GLU A 289 -1.29 20.83 -23.98
CA GLU A 289 -2.30 21.84 -23.63
C GLU A 289 -2.56 21.97 -22.11
N ARG A 290 -1.73 21.34 -21.27
CA ARG A 290 -1.91 21.23 -19.80
C ARG A 290 -3.22 20.54 -19.41
N THR A 291 -3.63 19.56 -20.17
CA THR A 291 -4.74 18.65 -19.85
C THR A 291 -4.19 17.25 -19.64
N PHE A 292 -4.99 16.39 -19.02
CA PHE A 292 -4.66 14.98 -18.86
C PHE A 292 -5.36 14.13 -19.92
N THR A 293 -4.68 13.07 -20.32
CA THR A 293 -5.26 11.99 -21.13
C THR A 293 -4.97 10.64 -20.49
N LEU A 294 -5.82 9.66 -20.77
CA LEU A 294 -5.65 8.29 -20.32
C LEU A 294 -4.63 7.56 -21.20
N THR A 295 -3.69 6.89 -20.57
CA THR A 295 -2.66 6.09 -21.26
C THR A 295 -3.15 4.68 -21.58
N ALA A 296 -2.34 3.89 -22.30
CA ALA A 296 -2.58 2.45 -22.46
C ALA A 296 -2.57 1.71 -21.11
N ALA A 297 -1.63 2.07 -20.20
CA ALA A 297 -1.58 1.51 -18.85
C ALA A 297 -2.84 1.82 -18.03
N GLY A 298 -3.41 3.02 -18.21
CA GLY A 298 -4.69 3.39 -17.58
C GLY A 298 -5.85 2.54 -18.06
N ARG A 299 -5.92 2.28 -19.37
CA ARG A 299 -6.93 1.37 -19.95
C ARG A 299 -6.75 -0.07 -19.44
N GLU A 300 -5.52 -0.56 -19.40
CA GLU A 300 -5.20 -1.89 -18.88
C GLU A 300 -5.59 -2.00 -17.38
N PHE A 301 -5.29 -0.98 -16.57
CA PHE A 301 -5.65 -0.96 -15.16
C PHE A 301 -7.16 -1.13 -14.95
N GLU A 302 -8.00 -0.50 -15.78
CA GLU A 302 -9.46 -0.63 -15.67
C GLU A 302 -9.96 -2.05 -15.97
N THR A 303 -9.22 -2.85 -16.75
CA THR A 303 -9.58 -4.25 -17.05
C THR A 303 -9.18 -5.23 -15.94
N LYS A 304 -8.30 -4.86 -15.02
CA LYS A 304 -7.84 -5.69 -13.90
C LYS A 304 -8.99 -6.02 -12.95
N ASP A 305 -8.89 -7.18 -12.32
CA ASP A 305 -9.79 -7.54 -11.22
C ASP A 305 -9.52 -6.70 -9.95
N LEU A 306 -10.39 -6.83 -8.95
CA LEU A 306 -10.30 -6.03 -7.72
C LEU A 306 -9.00 -6.32 -6.96
N ASP A 307 -8.62 -7.58 -6.83
CA ASP A 307 -7.45 -7.99 -6.03
C ASP A 307 -6.15 -7.49 -6.70
N GLU A 308 -6.07 -7.53 -8.04
CA GLU A 308 -4.96 -6.95 -8.81
C GLU A 308 -4.89 -5.43 -8.67
N LYS A 309 -6.04 -4.74 -8.72
CA LYS A 309 -6.11 -3.29 -8.48
C LYS A 309 -5.65 -2.93 -7.07
N LEU A 310 -6.16 -3.64 -6.05
CA LEU A 310 -5.78 -3.41 -4.65
C LEU A 310 -4.31 -3.71 -4.40
N LYS A 311 -3.74 -4.72 -5.05
CA LYS A 311 -2.31 -5.03 -4.96
C LYS A 311 -1.45 -3.90 -5.53
N SER A 312 -1.80 -3.38 -6.71
CA SER A 312 -1.09 -2.23 -7.31
C SER A 312 -1.16 -1.00 -6.40
N LEU A 313 -2.32 -0.73 -5.81
CA LEU A 313 -2.52 0.36 -4.85
C LEU A 313 -1.72 0.17 -3.56
N LEU A 314 -1.64 -1.06 -3.06
CA LEU A 314 -0.86 -1.41 -1.88
C LEU A 314 0.64 -1.22 -2.13
N ASP A 315 1.14 -1.67 -3.28
CA ASP A 315 2.55 -1.50 -3.65
C ASP A 315 2.90 0.00 -3.73
N HIS A 316 2.04 0.82 -4.33
CA HIS A 316 2.19 2.27 -4.33
C HIS A 316 2.20 2.87 -2.92
N ALA A 317 1.24 2.48 -2.06
CA ALA A 317 1.15 2.99 -0.69
C ALA A 317 2.37 2.61 0.16
N ILE A 318 2.98 1.45 -0.07
CA ILE A 318 4.22 1.03 0.62
C ILE A 318 5.37 1.98 0.27
N GLU A 319 5.51 2.32 -1.02
CA GLU A 319 6.62 3.14 -1.52
C GLU A 319 6.37 4.65 -1.42
N GLU A 320 5.19 5.09 -1.01
CA GLU A 320 4.82 6.51 -0.89
C GLU A 320 5.81 7.26 0.02
N ARG A 321 6.58 8.18 -0.56
CA ARG A 321 7.63 8.93 0.14
C ARG A 321 7.11 10.17 0.86
N ASP A 322 6.03 10.74 0.36
CA ASP A 322 5.44 11.98 0.88
C ASP A 322 4.52 11.75 2.08
N PHE A 323 4.33 10.50 2.47
CA PHE A 323 3.61 10.17 3.69
C PHE A 323 4.48 10.43 4.94
N ALA A 324 3.83 10.57 6.10
CA ALA A 324 4.48 10.89 7.36
C ALA A 324 5.69 9.99 7.67
N GLY A 325 6.73 10.59 8.25
CA GLY A 325 7.95 9.93 8.67
C GLY A 325 9.13 10.12 7.73
N GLU A 326 10.22 9.45 8.03
CA GLU A 326 11.47 9.58 7.26
C GLU A 326 11.43 8.65 6.03
N PRO A 327 11.64 9.18 4.80
CA PRO A 327 11.49 8.42 3.55
C PRO A 327 12.44 7.23 3.36
N TYR A 328 13.52 7.14 4.12
CA TYR A 328 14.41 5.99 4.10
C TYR A 328 13.91 4.85 4.98
N HIS A 329 13.43 5.17 6.19
CA HIS A 329 13.03 4.18 7.19
C HIS A 329 11.61 3.64 6.94
N GLN A 330 10.65 4.53 6.66
CA GLN A 330 9.24 4.19 6.62
C GLN A 330 8.87 3.12 5.58
N PRO A 331 9.30 3.19 4.31
CA PRO A 331 8.97 2.12 3.34
C PRO A 331 9.55 0.75 3.74
N ARG A 332 10.72 0.72 4.37
CA ARG A 332 11.34 -0.51 4.88
C ARG A 332 10.52 -1.13 6.01
N MET A 333 10.07 -0.31 6.95
CA MET A 333 9.21 -0.74 8.05
C MET A 333 7.81 -1.18 7.56
N ARG A 334 7.23 -0.48 6.58
CA ARG A 334 5.96 -0.87 5.94
C ARG A 334 6.05 -2.25 5.31
N ARG A 335 7.13 -2.56 4.59
CA ARG A 335 7.37 -3.92 4.03
C ARG A 335 7.48 -4.98 5.12
N ILE A 336 8.11 -4.65 6.27
CA ILE A 336 8.16 -5.55 7.43
C ILE A 336 6.77 -5.73 8.01
N LEU A 337 6.01 -4.65 8.20
CA LEU A 337 4.63 -4.69 8.69
C LEU A 337 3.76 -5.58 7.81
N MET A 338 3.86 -5.46 6.48
CA MET A 338 3.11 -6.33 5.56
C MET A 338 3.47 -7.81 5.72
N ARG A 339 4.75 -8.12 5.93
CA ARG A 339 5.18 -9.52 6.21
C ARG A 339 4.66 -10.04 7.55
N LEU A 340 4.54 -9.17 8.55
CA LEU A 340 4.00 -9.53 9.86
C LEU A 340 2.48 -9.71 9.82
N LEU A 341 1.76 -8.88 9.07
CA LEU A 341 0.33 -9.04 8.84
C LEU A 341 -0.03 -10.38 8.19
N LYS A 342 0.86 -10.97 7.38
CA LYS A 342 0.66 -12.33 6.86
C LYS A 342 0.67 -13.43 7.93
N ARG A 343 1.06 -13.12 9.14
CA ARG A 343 1.18 -14.07 10.26
C ARG A 343 0.11 -13.87 11.33
N VAL A 344 -0.68 -12.81 11.25
CA VAL A 344 -1.83 -12.64 12.12
C VAL A 344 -3.00 -13.46 11.59
N GLU A 345 -3.86 -13.90 12.49
CA GLU A 345 -5.06 -14.66 12.14
C GLU A 345 -6.09 -13.69 11.50
N PRO A 346 -6.58 -13.97 10.28
CA PRO A 346 -7.60 -13.14 9.67
C PRO A 346 -8.89 -13.11 10.51
N GLN A 347 -9.60 -11.98 10.47
CA GLN A 347 -10.85 -11.74 11.20
C GLN A 347 -10.72 -11.71 12.74
N VAL A 348 -9.49 -11.71 13.28
CA VAL A 348 -9.22 -11.58 14.72
C VAL A 348 -8.74 -10.17 15.03
N TRP A 349 -9.26 -9.58 16.11
CA TRP A 349 -8.85 -8.26 16.58
C TRP A 349 -7.53 -8.32 17.34
N TYR A 350 -6.64 -7.39 17.05
CA TYR A 350 -5.37 -7.16 17.73
C TYR A 350 -5.28 -5.71 18.18
N ASP A 351 -4.55 -5.47 19.26
CA ASP A 351 -4.21 -4.10 19.66
C ASP A 351 -3.58 -3.34 18.46
N LEU A 352 -3.99 -2.10 18.26
CA LEU A 352 -3.58 -1.28 17.11
C LEU A 352 -2.06 -1.07 17.05
N MET A 353 -1.39 -0.98 18.20
CA MET A 353 0.06 -0.77 18.30
C MET A 353 0.87 -2.05 18.13
N TYR A 354 0.24 -3.23 18.25
CA TYR A 354 0.94 -4.52 18.25
C TYR A 354 1.81 -4.71 17.01
N VAL A 355 1.22 -4.74 15.82
CA VAL A 355 1.96 -4.97 14.56
C VAL A 355 2.94 -3.83 14.24
N PRO A 356 2.60 -2.54 14.42
CA PRO A 356 3.54 -1.43 14.29
C PRO A 356 4.76 -1.52 15.20
N PHE A 357 4.61 -1.88 16.47
CA PHE A 357 5.76 -2.09 17.37
C PHE A 357 6.62 -3.27 16.92
N LEU A 358 6.00 -4.40 16.53
CA LEU A 358 6.73 -5.51 15.96
C LEU A 358 7.53 -5.09 14.72
N ALA A 359 6.94 -4.30 13.83
CA ALA A 359 7.58 -3.86 12.59
C ALA A 359 8.78 -2.95 12.88
N ARG A 360 8.61 -1.92 13.74
CA ARG A 360 9.70 -1.04 14.16
C ARG A 360 10.83 -1.82 14.82
N ASN A 361 10.51 -2.65 15.79
CA ASN A 361 11.51 -3.41 16.54
C ASN A 361 12.25 -4.41 15.63
N THR A 362 11.51 -5.11 14.77
CA THR A 362 12.11 -6.00 13.77
C THR A 362 13.02 -5.24 12.81
N TYR A 363 12.63 -4.03 12.39
CA TYR A 363 13.44 -3.16 11.57
C TYR A 363 14.74 -2.80 12.28
N LEU A 364 14.68 -2.27 13.50
CA LEU A 364 15.85 -1.87 14.28
C LEU A 364 16.84 -3.04 14.53
N CYS A 365 16.31 -4.24 14.81
CA CYS A 365 17.14 -5.42 15.03
C CYS A 365 17.80 -5.98 13.74
N ASN A 366 17.35 -5.60 12.55
CA ASN A 366 17.81 -6.15 11.28
C ASN A 366 18.36 -5.09 10.32
N VAL A 367 18.37 -3.84 10.71
CA VAL A 367 18.91 -2.76 9.87
C VAL A 367 20.41 -2.95 9.66
N ASP A 368 20.87 -2.71 8.44
CA ASP A 368 22.31 -2.62 8.17
C ASP A 368 22.79 -1.22 8.60
N GLU A 369 23.42 -1.15 9.78
CA GLU A 369 23.87 0.12 10.36
C GLU A 369 24.81 0.89 9.46
N HIS A 370 25.69 0.18 8.76
CA HIS A 370 26.65 0.81 7.86
C HIS A 370 25.97 1.43 6.64
N GLU A 371 24.99 0.73 6.03
CA GLU A 371 24.22 1.27 4.91
C GLU A 371 23.45 2.52 5.33
N VAL A 372 22.84 2.48 6.53
CA VAL A 372 22.09 3.62 7.07
C VAL A 372 23.01 4.79 7.37
N GLU A 373 24.13 4.57 8.04
CA GLU A 373 25.11 5.62 8.34
C GLU A 373 25.66 6.25 7.06
N GLU A 374 26.00 5.48 6.04
CA GLU A 374 26.48 5.98 4.76
C GLU A 374 25.40 6.84 4.08
N HIS A 375 24.15 6.37 4.05
CA HIS A 375 23.04 7.11 3.48
C HIS A 375 22.85 8.48 4.15
N PHE A 376 22.81 8.52 5.49
CA PHE A 376 22.61 9.76 6.21
C PHE A 376 23.85 10.65 6.21
N ALA A 377 25.05 10.10 6.27
CA ALA A 377 26.28 10.87 6.10
C ALA A 377 26.32 11.63 4.76
N ALA A 378 25.89 10.98 3.67
CA ALA A 378 25.77 11.63 2.37
C ALA A 378 24.72 12.75 2.37
N ARG A 379 23.61 12.60 3.06
CA ARG A 379 22.56 13.64 3.19
C ARG A 379 22.97 14.81 4.07
N PHE A 380 23.78 14.58 5.10
CA PHE A 380 24.31 15.66 5.95
C PHE A 380 25.36 16.52 5.27
N GLN A 381 26.04 16.00 4.23
CA GLN A 381 27.02 16.78 3.48
C GLN A 381 26.37 17.98 2.79
N GLY A 382 26.79 19.18 3.17
CA GLY A 382 26.32 20.43 2.57
C GLY A 382 24.93 20.91 3.03
N LYS A 383 24.31 20.26 4.01
CA LYS A 383 23.02 20.68 4.59
C LYS A 383 23.19 20.97 6.07
N SER A 384 22.71 22.12 6.52
CA SER A 384 22.67 22.50 7.94
C SER A 384 21.66 21.70 8.77
N HIS A 385 20.64 21.17 8.12
CA HIS A 385 19.59 20.38 8.74
C HIS A 385 19.11 19.28 7.82
N VAL A 386 19.06 18.06 8.33
CA VAL A 386 18.42 16.92 7.70
C VAL A 386 17.26 16.49 8.59
N PRO A 387 16.03 16.47 8.10
CA PRO A 387 14.90 15.96 8.87
C PRO A 387 15.17 14.54 9.35
N MET A 388 14.96 14.31 10.64
CA MET A 388 15.07 13.01 11.28
C MET A 388 13.76 12.67 11.96
N GLU A 389 13.49 11.40 12.08
CA GLU A 389 12.30 10.89 12.75
C GLU A 389 12.63 10.47 14.18
N ASP A 390 11.80 10.87 15.15
CA ASP A 390 11.90 10.38 16.52
C ASP A 390 11.58 8.88 16.60
N ILE A 391 12.30 8.14 17.45
CA ILE A 391 12.18 6.68 17.55
C ILE A 391 10.76 6.21 17.91
N GLN A 392 10.02 6.97 18.71
CA GLN A 392 8.63 6.65 19.02
C GLN A 392 7.72 6.98 17.86
N ARG A 393 7.98 8.10 17.18
CA ARG A 393 7.23 8.49 15.98
C ARG A 393 7.36 7.48 14.85
N MET A 394 8.45 6.73 14.76
CA MET A 394 8.60 5.66 13.77
C MET A 394 7.42 4.68 13.83
N ALA A 395 7.03 4.22 15.02
CA ALA A 395 5.87 3.33 15.18
C ALA A 395 4.54 4.09 14.99
N TRP A 396 4.42 5.31 15.50
CA TRP A 396 3.21 6.12 15.36
C TRP A 396 2.90 6.48 13.90
N ASN A 397 3.93 6.75 13.09
CA ASN A 397 3.76 6.97 11.65
C ASN A 397 3.33 5.69 10.92
N LEU A 398 3.78 4.51 11.38
CA LEU A 398 3.22 3.25 10.88
C LEU A 398 1.75 3.08 11.26
N VAL A 399 1.35 3.44 12.47
CA VAL A 399 -0.08 3.45 12.88
C VAL A 399 -0.88 4.39 12.00
N ALA A 400 -0.38 5.61 11.75
CA ALA A 400 -1.03 6.55 10.85
C ALA A 400 -1.16 5.97 9.43
N TRP A 401 -0.13 5.28 8.95
CA TRP A 401 -0.16 4.61 7.65
C TRP A 401 -1.16 3.46 7.61
N VAL A 402 -1.24 2.62 8.66
CA VAL A 402 -2.27 1.57 8.79
C VAL A 402 -3.66 2.18 8.71
N ARG A 403 -3.91 3.25 9.47
CA ARG A 403 -5.22 3.93 9.52
C ARG A 403 -5.60 4.60 8.19
N GLN A 404 -4.64 5.25 7.54
CA GLN A 404 -4.92 6.10 6.38
C GLN A 404 -4.62 5.44 5.03
N ARG A 405 -3.99 4.27 5.02
CA ARG A 405 -3.70 3.52 3.79
C ARG A 405 -4.26 2.10 3.85
N LEU A 406 -3.84 1.27 4.79
CA LEU A 406 -4.31 -0.12 4.84
C LEU A 406 -5.83 -0.21 5.08
N HIS A 407 -6.37 0.65 5.95
CA HIS A 407 -7.81 0.73 6.18
C HIS A 407 -8.55 1.25 4.95
N LEU A 408 -8.04 2.29 4.29
CA LEU A 408 -8.62 2.82 3.05
C LEU A 408 -8.63 1.78 1.92
N LEU A 409 -7.59 0.94 1.86
CA LEU A 409 -7.48 -0.16 0.90
C LEU A 409 -8.36 -1.37 1.26
N GLY A 410 -9.02 -1.36 2.43
CA GLY A 410 -9.78 -2.50 2.91
C GLY A 410 -8.92 -3.70 3.31
N ILE A 411 -7.61 -3.51 3.51
CA ILE A 411 -6.70 -4.57 3.98
C ILE A 411 -6.94 -4.86 5.46
N VAL A 412 -7.23 -3.83 6.25
CA VAL A 412 -7.55 -3.95 7.67
C VAL A 412 -8.80 -3.18 8.04
N ASP A 413 -9.57 -3.72 9.00
CA ASP A 413 -10.60 -2.99 9.72
C ASP A 413 -9.98 -2.30 10.94
N LEU A 414 -10.60 -1.20 11.39
CA LEU A 414 -10.24 -0.50 12.62
C LEU A 414 -11.36 -0.63 13.65
N GLY A 415 -10.97 -0.95 14.88
CA GLY A 415 -11.85 -0.98 16.05
C GLY A 415 -11.66 0.27 16.91
N TYR A 416 -12.77 0.88 17.34
CA TYR A 416 -12.78 2.12 18.11
C TYR A 416 -13.30 1.91 19.52
N ASP A 417 -12.74 2.62 20.49
CA ASP A 417 -13.23 2.66 21.85
C ASP A 417 -14.50 3.53 22.00
N LYS A 418 -15.07 3.54 23.20
CA LYS A 418 -16.27 4.38 23.52
C LYS A 418 -16.05 5.88 23.32
N ALA A 419 -14.79 6.34 23.33
CA ALA A 419 -14.42 7.72 23.06
C ALA A 419 -14.18 7.99 21.56
N GLY A 420 -14.35 7.00 20.71
CA GLY A 420 -14.12 7.10 19.25
C GLY A 420 -12.65 7.15 18.86
N ARG A 421 -11.73 6.64 19.72
CA ARG A 421 -10.31 6.51 19.40
C ARG A 421 -10.05 5.14 18.81
N PRO A 422 -9.25 5.03 17.72
CA PRO A 422 -8.89 3.73 17.18
C PRO A 422 -7.93 3.01 18.15
N VAL A 423 -8.29 1.81 18.56
CA VAL A 423 -7.56 1.00 19.55
C VAL A 423 -7.21 -0.38 19.05
N ALA A 424 -7.85 -0.86 17.98
CA ALA A 424 -7.62 -2.18 17.45
C ALA A 424 -7.58 -2.21 15.92
N LEU A 425 -6.95 -3.24 15.39
CA LEU A 425 -6.93 -3.58 13.97
C LEU A 425 -7.29 -5.06 13.75
N ARG A 426 -7.86 -5.37 12.61
CA ARG A 426 -8.19 -6.72 12.17
C ARG A 426 -7.85 -6.89 10.70
N LEU A 427 -7.15 -7.97 10.33
CA LEU A 427 -6.94 -8.31 8.93
C LEU A 427 -8.26 -8.77 8.31
N THR A 428 -8.69 -8.11 7.23
CA THR A 428 -9.93 -8.46 6.52
C THR A 428 -9.75 -9.70 5.65
N ARG A 429 -10.85 -10.31 5.19
CA ARG A 429 -10.80 -11.39 4.19
C ARG A 429 -10.19 -10.90 2.87
N THR A 430 -10.61 -9.73 2.40
CA THR A 430 -10.01 -9.09 1.21
C THR A 430 -8.53 -8.86 1.40
N GLY A 431 -8.11 -8.34 2.56
CA GLY A 431 -6.71 -8.16 2.90
C GLY A 431 -5.93 -9.47 2.91
N ALA A 432 -6.52 -10.54 3.46
CA ALA A 432 -5.90 -11.86 3.48
C ALA A 432 -5.67 -12.42 2.07
N ARG A 433 -6.65 -12.25 1.15
CA ARG A 433 -6.50 -12.64 -0.27
C ARG A 433 -5.42 -11.82 -0.97
N VAL A 434 -5.49 -10.49 -0.89
CA VAL A 434 -4.50 -9.58 -1.50
C VAL A 434 -3.07 -9.89 -1.03
N LEU A 435 -2.92 -10.29 0.25
CA LEU A 435 -1.64 -10.68 0.82
C LEU A 435 -1.24 -12.13 0.51
N GLY A 436 -2.10 -12.94 -0.11
CA GLY A 436 -1.85 -14.35 -0.39
C GLY A 436 -1.77 -15.21 0.88
N VAL A 437 -2.55 -14.88 1.91
CA VAL A 437 -2.66 -15.66 3.16
C VAL A 437 -3.73 -16.74 3.05
N VAL A 438 -4.78 -16.47 2.28
CA VAL A 438 -5.89 -17.40 2.02
C VAL A 438 -6.05 -17.51 0.52
N ASP A 439 -5.96 -18.74 0.00
CA ASP A 439 -6.18 -19.04 -1.42
C ASP A 439 -7.67 -19.30 -1.74
N ASP A 440 -8.58 -18.94 -0.84
CA ASP A 440 -9.98 -19.28 -0.97
C ASP A 440 -10.75 -18.26 -1.82
N THR A 441 -10.85 -18.57 -3.09
CA THR A 441 -12.15 -18.52 -3.75
C THR A 441 -12.90 -19.77 -3.25
N PRO A 442 -13.97 -19.67 -2.48
CA PRO A 442 -14.74 -20.85 -2.13
C PRO A 442 -15.37 -21.41 -3.38
N GLU A 443 -14.69 -22.37 -4.02
CA GLU A 443 -15.28 -23.20 -5.04
C GLU A 443 -16.39 -24.01 -4.38
N GLY A 444 -17.64 -23.60 -4.60
CA GLY A 444 -18.81 -24.44 -4.34
C GLY A 444 -19.66 -24.15 -3.12
N ALA A 445 -19.45 -23.07 -2.35
CA ALA A 445 -20.52 -22.63 -1.45
C ALA A 445 -21.74 -22.19 -2.28
N PRO A 446 -22.96 -22.68 -1.98
CA PRO A 446 -24.14 -22.18 -2.66
C PRO A 446 -24.22 -20.68 -2.37
N LEU A 447 -24.06 -19.86 -3.42
CA LEU A 447 -24.22 -18.42 -3.34
C LEU A 447 -25.65 -18.14 -2.89
N VAL A 448 -25.84 -17.90 -1.60
CA VAL A 448 -27.11 -17.35 -1.13
C VAL A 448 -27.17 -15.98 -1.76
N GLY A 449 -28.08 -15.78 -2.72
CA GLY A 449 -28.21 -14.53 -3.44
C GLY A 449 -28.25 -13.35 -2.46
N SER A 450 -27.38 -12.39 -2.65
CA SER A 450 -27.30 -11.18 -1.83
C SER A 450 -27.98 -9.98 -2.49
N LEU A 451 -28.38 -10.13 -3.77
CA LEU A 451 -29.04 -9.08 -4.56
C LEU A 451 -30.55 -9.29 -4.68
N VAL A 452 -31.27 -8.20 -4.77
CA VAL A 452 -32.62 -8.13 -5.31
C VAL A 452 -32.63 -7.11 -6.44
N VAL A 453 -33.03 -7.56 -7.65
CA VAL A 453 -33.14 -6.69 -8.82
C VAL A 453 -34.62 -6.39 -9.05
N THR A 454 -34.97 -5.13 -9.17
CA THR A 454 -36.34 -4.67 -9.35
C THR A 454 -36.62 -4.30 -10.82
N PRO A 455 -37.88 -4.34 -11.29
CA PRO A 455 -38.22 -4.00 -12.68
C PRO A 455 -37.91 -2.55 -13.09
N ASP A 456 -37.72 -1.63 -12.15
CA ASP A 456 -37.33 -0.24 -12.36
C ASP A 456 -35.81 -0.01 -12.37
N PHE A 457 -35.05 -1.09 -12.59
CA PHE A 457 -33.58 -1.08 -12.71
C PHE A 457 -32.83 -0.74 -11.42
N GLU A 458 -33.47 -0.86 -10.26
CA GLU A 458 -32.81 -0.75 -8.97
C GLU A 458 -32.27 -2.11 -8.54
N ILE A 459 -31.04 -2.11 -8.00
CA ILE A 459 -30.40 -3.28 -7.39
C ILE A 459 -30.21 -2.98 -5.91
N VAL A 460 -30.73 -3.86 -5.07
CA VAL A 460 -30.60 -3.78 -3.62
C VAL A 460 -29.66 -4.88 -3.17
N LEU A 461 -28.50 -4.53 -2.63
CA LEU A 461 -27.52 -5.45 -2.09
C LEU A 461 -27.64 -5.50 -0.56
N PHE A 462 -27.80 -6.70 -0.04
CA PHE A 462 -27.77 -7.03 1.40
C PHE A 462 -26.38 -7.61 1.72
N PRO A 463 -25.46 -6.81 2.29
CA PRO A 463 -24.08 -7.24 2.50
C PRO A 463 -24.01 -8.50 3.40
N THR A 464 -23.20 -9.45 2.99
CA THR A 464 -22.93 -10.70 3.71
C THR A 464 -21.57 -10.71 4.39
N GLY A 465 -20.76 -9.67 4.16
CA GLY A 465 -19.41 -9.49 4.70
C GLY A 465 -18.27 -9.95 3.79
N ASP A 466 -18.58 -10.56 2.64
CA ASP A 466 -17.59 -10.96 1.61
C ASP A 466 -18.02 -10.49 0.20
N ASP A 467 -18.53 -9.28 0.13
CA ASP A 467 -19.18 -8.75 -1.08
C ASP A 467 -18.29 -7.77 -1.87
N ALA A 468 -17.00 -7.66 -1.53
CA ALA A 468 -16.14 -6.63 -2.10
C ALA A 468 -16.03 -6.72 -3.63
N GLU A 469 -15.84 -7.92 -4.18
CA GLU A 469 -15.80 -8.14 -5.63
C GLU A 469 -17.15 -7.83 -6.29
N LEU A 470 -18.23 -8.29 -5.68
CA LEU A 470 -19.58 -8.03 -6.16
C LEU A 470 -19.90 -6.53 -6.18
N ILE A 471 -19.56 -5.80 -5.13
CA ILE A 471 -19.74 -4.35 -5.05
C ILE A 471 -18.91 -3.65 -6.13
N HIS A 472 -17.66 -4.09 -6.33
CA HIS A 472 -16.80 -3.54 -7.38
C HIS A 472 -17.40 -3.76 -8.78
N ASP A 473 -17.90 -4.95 -9.07
CA ASP A 473 -18.58 -5.23 -10.34
C ASP A 473 -19.84 -4.37 -10.52
N LEU A 474 -20.66 -4.25 -9.46
CA LEU A 474 -21.86 -3.39 -9.49
C LEU A 474 -21.52 -1.93 -9.75
N ASP A 475 -20.48 -1.38 -9.12
CA ASP A 475 -20.04 0.00 -9.32
C ASP A 475 -19.59 0.30 -10.76
N ARG A 476 -19.12 -0.71 -11.49
CA ARG A 476 -18.69 -0.55 -12.88
C ARG A 476 -19.88 -0.30 -13.81
N PHE A 477 -20.98 -1.05 -13.64
CA PHE A 477 -22.12 -0.97 -14.57
C PHE A 477 -23.40 -0.34 -13.98
N SER A 478 -23.31 0.23 -12.77
CA SER A 478 -24.42 0.92 -12.13
C SER A 478 -23.95 2.15 -11.35
N ALA A 479 -24.88 2.93 -10.81
CA ALA A 479 -24.58 4.07 -9.94
C ALA A 479 -25.11 3.79 -8.54
N ARG A 480 -24.29 3.99 -7.49
CA ARG A 480 -24.76 3.92 -6.09
C ARG A 480 -25.68 5.09 -5.80
N VAL A 481 -26.89 4.79 -5.38
CA VAL A 481 -27.92 5.78 -5.03
C VAL A 481 -27.98 6.01 -3.53
N ARG A 482 -27.86 4.93 -2.74
CA ARG A 482 -27.93 4.98 -1.28
C ARG A 482 -26.90 4.03 -0.66
N GLN A 483 -26.29 4.49 0.44
CA GLN A 483 -25.34 3.72 1.24
C GLN A 483 -25.85 3.65 2.69
N GLY A 484 -25.78 2.45 3.29
CA GLY A 484 -26.19 2.19 4.66
C GLY A 484 -25.94 0.71 4.98
N SER A 485 -26.73 0.14 5.86
CA SER A 485 -26.75 -1.31 6.12
C SER A 485 -27.13 -2.13 4.88
N VAL A 486 -27.75 -1.48 3.90
CA VAL A 486 -28.11 -2.02 2.58
C VAL A 486 -27.62 -1.03 1.54
N LEU A 487 -27.06 -1.54 0.44
CA LEU A 487 -26.59 -0.71 -0.66
C LEU A 487 -27.59 -0.73 -1.80
N HIS A 488 -27.91 0.45 -2.34
CA HIS A 488 -28.79 0.61 -3.48
C HIS A 488 -28.02 1.12 -4.69
N PHE A 489 -28.22 0.45 -5.81
CA PHE A 489 -27.62 0.80 -7.09
C PHE A 489 -28.71 0.99 -8.15
N LYS A 490 -28.45 1.84 -9.11
CA LYS A 490 -29.32 2.09 -10.27
C LYS A 490 -28.58 1.76 -11.55
N VAL A 491 -29.13 0.84 -12.33
CA VAL A 491 -28.63 0.53 -13.67
C VAL A 491 -29.26 1.47 -14.68
N SER A 492 -28.49 1.99 -15.60
CA SER A 492 -28.96 2.86 -16.69
C SER A 492 -28.17 2.56 -17.96
N GLU A 493 -28.71 2.97 -19.11
CA GLU A 493 -28.03 2.88 -20.39
C GLU A 493 -26.63 3.50 -20.31
N LYS A 494 -26.51 4.72 -19.74
CA LYS A 494 -25.22 5.41 -19.56
C LYS A 494 -24.23 4.58 -18.73
N SER A 495 -24.67 3.93 -17.64
CA SER A 495 -23.78 3.14 -16.78
C SER A 495 -23.34 1.82 -17.43
N VAL A 496 -24.21 1.19 -18.21
CA VAL A 496 -23.87 -0.02 -18.97
C VAL A 496 -22.87 0.31 -20.10
N HIS A 497 -23.12 1.40 -20.84
CA HIS A 497 -22.20 1.87 -21.89
C HIS A 497 -20.82 2.18 -21.32
N ARG A 498 -20.75 2.89 -20.16
CA ARG A 498 -19.48 3.16 -19.47
C ARG A 498 -18.75 1.87 -19.16
N ALA A 499 -19.42 0.88 -18.55
CA ALA A 499 -18.80 -0.40 -18.22
C ALA A 499 -18.21 -1.12 -19.43
N LEU A 500 -18.94 -1.10 -20.55
CA LEU A 500 -18.49 -1.71 -21.80
C LEU A 500 -17.29 -0.98 -22.40
N SER A 501 -17.26 0.36 -22.33
CA SER A 501 -16.13 1.18 -22.78
C SER A 501 -14.87 1.00 -21.93
N GLU A 502 -15.03 0.64 -20.64
CA GLU A 502 -13.98 0.31 -19.70
C GLU A 502 -13.56 -1.18 -19.78
N GLY A 503 -14.00 -1.90 -20.81
CA GLY A 503 -13.59 -3.29 -21.07
C GLY A 503 -14.37 -4.37 -20.32
N MET A 504 -15.48 -4.03 -19.65
CA MET A 504 -16.37 -5.05 -19.06
C MET A 504 -17.22 -5.70 -20.14
N TYR A 505 -17.34 -7.03 -20.12
CA TYR A 505 -18.14 -7.75 -21.12
C TYR A 505 -19.61 -7.87 -20.68
N LEU A 506 -20.53 -7.78 -21.63
CA LEU A 506 -21.97 -8.01 -21.39
C LEU A 506 -22.24 -9.31 -20.61
N ARG A 507 -21.52 -10.38 -20.97
CA ARG A 507 -21.66 -11.67 -20.27
C ARG A 507 -21.34 -11.57 -18.77
N ARG A 508 -20.37 -10.73 -18.35
CA ARG A 508 -20.05 -10.51 -16.95
C ARG A 508 -21.18 -9.78 -16.25
N ILE A 509 -21.74 -8.71 -16.86
CA ILE A 509 -22.86 -7.96 -16.30
C ILE A 509 -24.05 -8.87 -16.03
N LEU A 510 -24.47 -9.67 -17.06
CA LEU A 510 -25.58 -10.61 -16.91
C LEU A 510 -25.28 -11.68 -15.87
N SER A 511 -24.06 -12.23 -15.85
CA SER A 511 -23.64 -13.25 -14.87
C SER A 511 -23.71 -12.71 -13.43
N VAL A 512 -23.28 -11.47 -13.18
CA VAL A 512 -23.35 -10.84 -11.88
C VAL A 512 -24.81 -10.72 -11.41
N LEU A 513 -25.68 -10.22 -12.28
CA LEU A 513 -27.11 -10.08 -11.95
C LEU A 513 -27.78 -11.44 -11.68
N GLU A 514 -27.56 -12.43 -12.53
CA GLU A 514 -28.23 -13.74 -12.45
C GLU A 514 -27.69 -14.61 -11.30
N ARG A 515 -26.36 -14.61 -11.06
CA ARG A 515 -25.74 -15.46 -10.02
C ARG A 515 -26.03 -14.99 -8.60
N HIS A 516 -26.04 -13.67 -8.38
CA HIS A 516 -26.14 -13.09 -7.04
C HIS A 516 -27.56 -12.68 -6.67
N SER A 517 -28.54 -12.79 -7.59
CA SER A 517 -29.92 -12.43 -7.31
C SER A 517 -30.64 -13.52 -6.50
N ARG A 518 -31.34 -13.09 -5.43
CA ARG A 518 -32.21 -13.95 -4.61
C ARG A 518 -33.47 -14.41 -5.33
N THR A 519 -33.93 -13.57 -6.27
CA THR A 519 -35.13 -13.79 -7.06
C THR A 519 -34.75 -13.75 -8.54
N PRO A 520 -35.53 -14.40 -9.42
CA PRO A 520 -35.28 -14.30 -10.85
C PRO A 520 -35.20 -12.83 -11.28
N VAL A 521 -34.15 -12.47 -12.04
CA VAL A 521 -33.98 -11.12 -12.55
C VAL A 521 -35.14 -10.79 -13.50
N PRO A 522 -35.80 -9.63 -13.36
CA PRO A 522 -36.90 -9.23 -14.23
C PRO A 522 -36.49 -9.23 -15.72
N GLN A 523 -37.31 -9.83 -16.57
CA GLN A 523 -37.01 -9.98 -17.99
C GLN A 523 -36.80 -8.63 -18.71
N ASN A 524 -37.56 -7.59 -18.34
CA ASN A 524 -37.36 -6.27 -18.89
C ASN A 524 -35.97 -5.70 -18.60
N VAL A 525 -35.37 -5.99 -17.43
CA VAL A 525 -34.01 -5.57 -17.08
C VAL A 525 -32.98 -6.30 -17.96
N LEU A 526 -33.08 -7.64 -18.05
CA LEU A 526 -32.19 -8.43 -18.89
C LEU A 526 -32.27 -8.04 -20.36
N TYR A 527 -33.50 -7.80 -20.86
CA TYR A 527 -33.72 -7.33 -22.22
C TYR A 527 -33.09 -5.97 -22.46
N SER A 528 -33.36 -5.00 -21.58
CA SER A 528 -32.83 -3.64 -21.72
C SER A 528 -31.30 -3.61 -21.64
N VAL A 529 -30.68 -4.33 -20.71
CA VAL A 529 -29.22 -4.42 -20.60
C VAL A 529 -28.60 -5.00 -21.90
N ARG A 530 -29.22 -6.04 -22.47
CA ARG A 530 -28.78 -6.61 -23.77
C ARG A 530 -28.97 -5.61 -24.92
N ASP A 531 -30.11 -4.92 -24.97
CA ASP A 531 -30.41 -3.93 -26.01
C ASP A 531 -29.46 -2.72 -25.92
N TRP A 532 -29.19 -2.22 -24.71
CA TRP A 532 -28.18 -1.17 -24.47
C TRP A 532 -26.78 -1.61 -24.89
N ALA A 533 -26.38 -2.85 -24.58
CA ALA A 533 -25.08 -3.36 -25.01
C ALA A 533 -24.95 -3.48 -26.53
N VAL A 534 -26.01 -3.86 -27.23
CA VAL A 534 -26.03 -3.88 -28.71
C VAL A 534 -25.93 -2.47 -29.29
N ARG A 535 -26.54 -1.47 -28.61
CA ARG A 535 -26.43 -0.07 -29.03
C ARG A 535 -25.08 0.55 -28.71
N ALA A 536 -24.35 0.00 -27.76
CA ALA A 536 -23.02 0.44 -27.35
C ALA A 536 -21.90 0.11 -28.36
N GLY A 537 -22.23 -0.13 -29.61
CA GLY A 537 -21.21 -0.34 -30.65
C GLY A 537 -20.23 0.83 -30.71
N MET A 538 -18.94 0.51 -30.83
CA MET A 538 -17.85 1.49 -30.87
C MET A 538 -17.95 2.34 -32.12
N LEU A 539 -18.00 3.66 -31.97
CA LEU A 539 -17.83 4.63 -33.04
C LEU A 539 -16.44 5.26 -32.95
N THR A 540 -15.80 5.53 -34.07
CA THR A 540 -14.53 6.26 -34.12
C THR A 540 -14.74 7.64 -34.71
N LEU A 541 -14.18 8.67 -34.08
CA LEU A 541 -14.18 10.05 -34.55
C LEU A 541 -12.80 10.43 -35.07
N GLY A 542 -12.70 10.57 -36.38
CA GLY A 542 -11.47 10.94 -37.08
C GLY A 542 -11.12 12.42 -36.97
N LYS A 543 -9.86 12.77 -37.23
CA LYS A 543 -9.36 14.17 -37.31
C LYS A 543 -10.11 15.02 -38.33
N ASP A 544 -10.74 14.37 -39.30
CA ASP A 544 -11.60 14.97 -40.33
C ASP A 544 -13.04 15.26 -39.83
N HIS A 545 -13.31 15.10 -38.53
CA HIS A 545 -14.65 15.15 -37.93
C HIS A 545 -15.64 14.15 -38.53
N VAL A 546 -15.17 13.03 -39.07
CA VAL A 546 -16.02 11.94 -39.52
C VAL A 546 -16.18 10.90 -38.42
N VAL A 547 -17.42 10.63 -38.05
CA VAL A 547 -17.77 9.50 -37.20
C VAL A 547 -17.90 8.26 -38.09
N ARG A 548 -17.17 7.20 -37.72
CA ARG A 548 -17.15 5.90 -38.41
C ARG A 548 -17.65 4.82 -37.46
N GLY A 549 -18.35 3.85 -37.97
CA GLY A 549 -18.83 2.70 -37.21
C GLY A 549 -18.95 1.45 -38.09
N GLU A 550 -18.55 0.32 -37.53
CA GLU A 550 -18.64 -0.96 -38.23
C GLU A 550 -20.09 -1.47 -38.36
N ASN A 551 -20.98 -1.03 -37.48
CA ASN A 551 -22.39 -1.44 -37.46
C ASN A 551 -23.28 -0.41 -38.15
N PRO A 552 -23.83 -0.72 -39.37
CA PRO A 552 -24.70 0.21 -40.09
C PRO A 552 -26.01 0.55 -39.37
N GLU A 553 -26.55 -0.37 -38.55
CA GLU A 553 -27.77 -0.11 -37.78
C GLU A 553 -27.52 0.92 -36.67
N LEU A 554 -26.34 0.85 -36.02
CA LEU A 554 -25.93 1.83 -35.02
C LEU A 554 -25.81 3.22 -35.64
N LEU A 555 -25.14 3.34 -36.79
CA LEU A 555 -24.99 4.61 -37.48
C LEU A 555 -26.30 5.16 -38.03
N ARG A 556 -27.21 4.28 -38.46
CA ARG A 556 -28.57 4.70 -38.85
C ARG A 556 -29.35 5.29 -37.66
N LYS A 557 -29.25 4.65 -36.46
CA LYS A 557 -29.83 5.19 -35.21
C LYS A 557 -29.17 6.52 -34.82
N PHE A 558 -27.83 6.57 -34.88
CA PHE A 558 -27.04 7.76 -34.64
C PHE A 558 -27.48 8.98 -35.48
N GLN A 559 -27.73 8.76 -36.77
CA GLN A 559 -28.22 9.81 -37.70
C GLN A 559 -29.63 10.31 -37.38
N LEU A 560 -30.48 9.43 -36.86
CA LEU A 560 -31.86 9.72 -36.55
C LEU A 560 -32.06 10.29 -35.15
N ASP A 561 -31.05 10.22 -34.29
CA ASP A 561 -31.10 10.71 -32.92
C ASP A 561 -31.34 12.23 -32.88
N PRO A 562 -32.40 12.72 -32.21
CA PRO A 562 -32.71 14.13 -32.12
C PRO A 562 -31.57 14.96 -31.46
N GLY A 563 -30.79 14.36 -30.53
CA GLY A 563 -29.65 15.01 -29.87
C GLY A 563 -28.43 15.13 -30.78
N VAL A 564 -28.19 14.15 -31.67
CA VAL A 564 -27.06 14.13 -32.58
C VAL A 564 -27.31 14.94 -33.86
N ARG A 565 -28.53 14.89 -34.37
CA ARG A 565 -28.95 15.52 -35.63
C ARG A 565 -28.53 16.99 -35.79
N PRO A 566 -28.63 17.87 -34.77
CA PRO A 566 -28.17 19.25 -34.87
C PRO A 566 -26.67 19.41 -35.15
N HIS A 567 -25.86 18.41 -34.81
CA HIS A 567 -24.41 18.41 -34.90
C HIS A 567 -23.90 17.69 -36.16
N VAL A 568 -24.76 17.00 -36.90
CA VAL A 568 -24.44 16.37 -38.19
C VAL A 568 -24.34 17.43 -39.27
N ARG A 569 -23.29 17.35 -40.09
CA ARG A 569 -23.15 18.17 -41.32
C ARG A 569 -23.75 17.46 -42.53
N THR A 570 -23.34 16.20 -42.74
CA THR A 570 -23.84 15.38 -43.85
C THR A 570 -23.57 13.89 -43.56
N VAL A 571 -24.37 13.04 -44.14
CA VAL A 571 -24.17 11.59 -44.13
C VAL A 571 -23.36 11.24 -45.35
N LEU A 572 -22.22 10.59 -45.17
CA LEU A 572 -21.32 10.20 -46.26
C LEU A 572 -21.71 8.86 -46.88
N ASP A 573 -21.97 7.86 -46.03
CA ASP A 573 -22.48 6.55 -46.38
C ASP A 573 -23.08 5.82 -45.17
N GLU A 574 -23.38 4.50 -45.30
CA GLU A 574 -23.98 3.70 -44.20
C GLU A 574 -23.07 3.52 -42.98
N THR A 575 -21.76 3.77 -43.14
CA THR A 575 -20.71 3.55 -42.14
C THR A 575 -20.00 4.83 -41.71
N ARG A 576 -20.34 6.00 -42.31
CA ARG A 576 -19.65 7.26 -42.08
C ARG A 576 -20.58 8.47 -42.05
N VAL A 577 -20.42 9.29 -41.02
CA VAL A 577 -21.20 10.53 -40.83
C VAL A 577 -20.27 11.69 -40.55
N GLN A 578 -20.36 12.77 -41.33
CA GLN A 578 -19.60 13.99 -41.12
C GLN A 578 -20.27 14.87 -40.06
N MET A 579 -19.53 15.17 -39.00
CA MET A 579 -19.97 16.12 -37.98
C MET A 579 -19.61 17.55 -38.38
N LYS A 580 -20.27 18.53 -37.75
CA LYS A 580 -19.92 19.94 -37.90
C LYS A 580 -18.57 20.21 -37.20
N SER A 581 -17.65 20.91 -37.88
CA SER A 581 -16.29 21.18 -37.38
C SER A 581 -16.19 22.46 -36.52
N ASN A 582 -17.29 22.92 -35.95
CA ASN A 582 -17.36 24.13 -35.12
C ASN A 582 -16.97 23.89 -33.63
N ALA A 583 -16.59 22.68 -33.28
CA ALA A 583 -16.08 22.30 -31.96
C ALA A 583 -14.80 21.47 -32.09
N THR A 584 -13.98 21.43 -31.04
CA THR A 584 -12.83 20.54 -31.00
C THR A 584 -13.26 19.06 -31.02
N LEU A 585 -12.41 18.16 -31.50
CA LEU A 585 -12.70 16.72 -31.54
C LEU A 585 -13.10 16.18 -30.18
N ARG A 586 -12.39 16.57 -29.13
CA ARG A 586 -12.71 16.18 -27.74
C ARG A 586 -14.07 16.68 -27.29
N ARG A 587 -14.43 17.92 -27.63
CA ARG A 587 -15.75 18.47 -27.29
C ARG A 587 -16.87 17.76 -28.04
N THR A 588 -16.62 17.39 -29.30
CA THR A 588 -17.56 16.58 -30.07
C THR A 588 -17.67 15.16 -29.48
N GLN A 589 -16.56 14.56 -29.08
CA GLN A 589 -16.54 13.27 -28.38
C GLN A 589 -17.31 13.33 -27.06
N SER A 590 -17.06 14.33 -26.20
CA SER A 590 -17.78 14.49 -24.93
C SER A 590 -19.30 14.64 -25.14
N LEU A 591 -19.69 15.46 -26.11
CA LEU A 591 -21.10 15.64 -26.46
C LEU A 591 -21.75 14.31 -26.90
N LEU A 592 -21.06 13.55 -27.75
CA LEU A 592 -21.60 12.26 -28.23
C LEU A 592 -21.70 11.23 -27.10
N ARG A 593 -20.74 11.24 -26.19
CA ARG A 593 -20.78 10.39 -24.98
C ARG A 593 -21.91 10.80 -24.01
N GLU A 594 -22.13 12.10 -23.83
CA GLU A 594 -23.30 12.59 -23.06
C GLU A 594 -24.64 12.15 -23.67
N LEU A 595 -24.69 11.99 -25.00
CA LEU A 595 -25.84 11.47 -25.73
C LEU A 595 -25.94 9.94 -25.71
N GLY A 596 -24.98 9.25 -25.05
CA GLY A 596 -25.01 7.81 -24.86
C GLY A 596 -24.25 6.98 -25.92
N TYR A 597 -23.46 7.61 -26.79
CA TYR A 597 -22.68 6.92 -27.81
C TYR A 597 -21.24 6.66 -27.35
N LEU A 598 -20.72 5.45 -27.56
CA LEU A 598 -19.31 5.15 -27.36
C LEU A 598 -18.50 5.65 -28.55
N VAL A 599 -17.71 6.69 -28.32
CA VAL A 599 -16.88 7.30 -29.37
C VAL A 599 -15.43 7.35 -28.92
N GLU A 600 -14.54 6.74 -29.71
CA GLU A 600 -13.09 6.88 -29.56
C GLU A 600 -12.55 7.86 -30.61
N LEU A 601 -11.50 8.60 -30.22
CA LEU A 601 -10.75 9.39 -31.17
C LEU A 601 -9.81 8.46 -31.95
N GLU A 602 -9.75 8.61 -33.26
CA GLU A 602 -8.82 7.89 -34.10
C GLU A 602 -7.41 8.32 -33.76
N ASP A 603 -6.62 7.43 -33.14
CA ASP A 603 -5.22 7.68 -32.80
C ASP A 603 -4.45 7.98 -34.07
N GLY A 604 -3.89 9.18 -34.13
CA GLY A 604 -2.97 9.52 -35.20
C GLY A 604 -1.68 8.73 -34.99
N GLY A 605 -1.41 7.78 -35.89
CA GLY A 605 -0.17 7.04 -35.97
C GLY A 605 1.07 7.94 -36.04
#